data_94dc75a5cb7f16f5aab249529dcfad71
#
_entry.id   94dc75a5cb7f16f5aab249529dcfad71
#
_cell.length_a   1.000
_cell.length_b   1.000
_cell.length_c   1.000
_cell.angle_alpha   90.00
_cell.angle_beta   90.00
_cell.angle_gamma   90.00
#
_symmetry.space_group_name_H-M   'P 1'
#
loop_
_entity.id
_entity.type
_entity.pdbx_description
1 polymer ?
#
loop_
_entity_poly.entity_id
_entity_poly.type
_entity_poly.pdbx_seq_one_letter_code
_entity_poly.pdbx_strand_id
1 'polypeptide(L)'
;MRSTEKIDALAEQLHQNVRNSGEYLTPLERFNSVHIYNSVPDRLLAWAFYREYPRYLVNYTVKDIETDHLKECESLLAGLVEFGYDTVWTNVDVYSVIPEVWGCPISMHEDAVSVPVGAVIKRPEDLEQLRPIDPYNDGRLSVVLNSIALLREKIGDIYPVLGHCTGPVSLASILRGGSKFVVDVKKRPEFVARLLDFCADQIITFAKAQLDLGATGVHMADAAGSPSMVSPQQYEEVFMPAYMKIQKALGHLTPSGARWHSQSGFETLDDLEEFLEKSLIAGNNIIHVSTPWSLKLDIVAIQNLCRKYGAVLWFGIDPASFANLTPEQLELQVKEYIEKYAKDFEGYFQIGPNMLNDTSKPELVKAYMEAMRKYGKCPVG
;
A
#
# COMPACT_ATOMS: atom_id res chain seq x y z
N MET A 1 -26.50 16.24 -10.10
CA MET A 1 -26.42 15.52 -8.84
C MET A 1 -25.31 16.12 -7.99
N ARG A 2 -25.52 16.34 -6.71
CA ARG A 2 -24.45 16.76 -5.78
C ARG A 2 -23.47 15.59 -5.60
N SER A 3 -22.20 15.87 -5.28
CA SER A 3 -21.20 14.79 -5.10
C SER A 3 -21.65 13.75 -4.06
N THR A 4 -22.30 14.15 -2.98
CA THR A 4 -22.85 13.23 -1.97
C THR A 4 -23.91 12.29 -2.52
N GLU A 5 -24.83 12.77 -3.39
CA GLU A 5 -25.87 11.93 -4.01
C GLU A 5 -25.28 10.88 -4.96
N LYS A 6 -24.17 11.21 -5.64
CA LYS A 6 -23.45 10.25 -6.50
C LYS A 6 -22.73 9.18 -5.65
N ILE A 7 -22.09 9.60 -4.57
CA ILE A 7 -21.44 8.69 -3.62
C ILE A 7 -22.45 7.70 -3.04
N ASP A 8 -23.64 8.19 -2.63
CA ASP A 8 -24.72 7.34 -2.11
C ASP A 8 -25.20 6.33 -3.16
N ALA A 9 -25.36 6.76 -4.42
CA ALA A 9 -25.77 5.87 -5.52
C ALA A 9 -24.72 4.80 -5.83
N LEU A 10 -23.42 5.16 -5.84
CA LEU A 10 -22.32 4.21 -6.06
C LEU A 10 -22.21 3.21 -4.90
N ALA A 11 -22.37 3.67 -3.66
CA ALA A 11 -22.37 2.80 -2.49
C ALA A 11 -23.52 1.79 -2.53
N GLU A 12 -24.77 2.24 -2.83
CA GLU A 12 -25.92 1.33 -2.98
C GLU A 12 -25.68 0.29 -4.10
N GLN A 13 -25.11 0.71 -5.22
CA GLN A 13 -24.74 -0.20 -6.31
C GLN A 13 -23.72 -1.25 -5.86
N LEU A 14 -22.72 -0.87 -5.04
CA LEU A 14 -21.74 -1.83 -4.50
C LEU A 14 -22.41 -2.84 -3.56
N HIS A 15 -23.31 -2.41 -2.69
CA HIS A 15 -24.10 -3.32 -1.85
C HIS A 15 -24.92 -4.31 -2.71
N GLN A 16 -25.52 -3.83 -3.79
CA GLN A 16 -26.27 -4.70 -4.72
C GLN A 16 -25.33 -5.67 -5.45
N ASN A 17 -24.17 -5.20 -5.94
CA ASN A 17 -23.18 -6.03 -6.61
C ASN A 17 -22.68 -7.15 -5.70
N VAL A 18 -22.35 -6.86 -4.43
CA VAL A 18 -21.91 -7.88 -3.46
C VAL A 18 -23.03 -8.88 -3.18
N ARG A 19 -24.27 -8.45 -2.94
CA ARG A 19 -25.42 -9.34 -2.74
C ARG A 19 -25.68 -10.27 -3.93
N ASN A 20 -25.44 -9.79 -5.15
CA ASN A 20 -25.73 -10.51 -6.38
C ASN A 20 -24.51 -11.25 -6.97
N SER A 21 -23.35 -11.15 -6.35
CA SER A 21 -22.10 -11.73 -6.87
C SER A 21 -22.11 -13.26 -6.93
N GLY A 22 -22.87 -13.91 -6.06
CA GLY A 22 -22.84 -15.35 -5.84
C GLY A 22 -21.56 -15.83 -5.12
N GLU A 23 -20.71 -14.91 -4.66
CA GLU A 23 -19.53 -15.21 -3.85
C GLU A 23 -19.96 -15.48 -2.40
N TYR A 24 -19.23 -16.38 -1.71
CA TYR A 24 -19.59 -16.81 -0.37
C TYR A 24 -19.20 -15.78 0.70
N LEU A 25 -18.07 -15.09 0.49
CA LEU A 25 -17.56 -14.03 1.37
C LEU A 25 -17.71 -12.66 0.71
N THR A 26 -17.99 -11.65 1.53
CA THR A 26 -17.83 -10.25 1.12
C THR A 26 -16.34 -9.91 0.93
N PRO A 27 -15.99 -8.85 0.22
CA PRO A 27 -14.61 -8.36 0.13
C PRO A 27 -13.95 -8.15 1.51
N LEU A 28 -14.69 -7.63 2.51
CA LEU A 28 -14.20 -7.44 3.87
C LEU A 28 -13.90 -8.78 4.56
N GLU A 29 -14.80 -9.75 4.47
CA GLU A 29 -14.59 -11.07 5.07
C GLU A 29 -13.43 -11.81 4.41
N ARG A 30 -13.28 -11.68 3.09
CA ARG A 30 -12.15 -12.24 2.34
C ARG A 30 -10.83 -11.60 2.74
N PHE A 31 -10.81 -10.28 2.90
CA PHE A 31 -9.64 -9.56 3.43
C PHE A 31 -9.27 -10.04 4.83
N ASN A 32 -10.26 -10.14 5.72
CA ASN A 32 -10.04 -10.61 7.09
C ASN A 32 -9.54 -12.05 7.13
N SER A 33 -10.04 -12.93 6.25
CA SER A 33 -9.55 -14.31 6.16
C SER A 33 -8.04 -14.33 5.90
N VAL A 34 -7.54 -13.54 4.98
CA VAL A 34 -6.12 -13.51 4.60
C VAL A 34 -5.27 -12.71 5.62
N HIS A 35 -5.69 -11.48 5.97
CA HIS A 35 -4.83 -10.55 6.70
C HIS A 35 -4.97 -10.61 8.23
N ILE A 36 -6.07 -11.14 8.74
CA ILE A 36 -6.33 -11.23 10.18
C ILE A 36 -6.21 -12.67 10.67
N TYR A 37 -6.79 -13.61 9.91
CA TYR A 37 -6.92 -14.99 10.37
C TYR A 37 -5.93 -15.96 9.71
N ASN A 38 -5.19 -15.53 8.68
CA ASN A 38 -4.32 -16.38 7.87
C ASN A 38 -5.02 -17.69 7.45
N SER A 39 -6.29 -17.57 7.06
CA SER A 39 -7.17 -18.68 6.68
C SER A 39 -7.49 -18.61 5.19
N VAL A 40 -7.84 -19.78 4.65
CA VAL A 40 -8.20 -19.91 3.23
C VAL A 40 -9.51 -19.19 2.96
N PRO A 41 -9.55 -18.20 2.04
CA PRO A 41 -10.78 -17.53 1.63
C PRO A 41 -11.58 -18.36 0.64
N ASP A 42 -12.76 -17.88 0.23
CA ASP A 42 -13.55 -18.50 -0.84
C ASP A 42 -12.89 -18.42 -2.22
N ARG A 43 -12.15 -17.35 -2.45
CA ARG A 43 -11.21 -17.17 -3.56
C ARG A 43 -10.04 -16.28 -3.12
N LEU A 44 -8.97 -16.29 -3.89
CA LEU A 44 -7.84 -15.41 -3.68
C LEU A 44 -8.27 -13.94 -3.65
N LEU A 45 -7.66 -13.18 -2.76
CA LEU A 45 -7.90 -11.74 -2.64
C LEU A 45 -7.39 -11.03 -3.90
N ALA A 46 -8.30 -10.38 -4.62
CA ALA A 46 -7.99 -9.57 -5.78
C ALA A 46 -7.50 -8.19 -5.31
N TRP A 47 -6.21 -8.13 -5.02
CA TRP A 47 -5.55 -6.93 -4.55
C TRP A 47 -5.27 -5.98 -5.70
N ALA A 48 -5.74 -4.74 -5.62
CA ALA A 48 -5.47 -3.75 -6.64
C ALA A 48 -4.93 -2.45 -6.01
N PHE A 49 -3.73 -2.09 -6.39
CA PHE A 49 -3.16 -0.79 -6.03
C PHE A 49 -3.41 0.19 -7.17
N TYR A 50 -4.56 0.87 -7.11
CA TYR A 50 -5.09 1.66 -8.23
C TYR A 50 -5.02 3.18 -8.04
N ARG A 51 -4.66 3.68 -6.86
CA ARG A 51 -4.36 5.08 -6.56
C ARG A 51 -5.24 6.08 -7.36
N GLU A 52 -4.62 6.89 -8.21
CA GLU A 52 -5.26 7.88 -9.07
C GLU A 52 -6.02 7.31 -10.26
N TYR A 53 -5.82 6.03 -10.59
CA TYR A 53 -6.32 5.42 -11.83
C TYR A 53 -7.84 5.60 -12.04
N PRO A 54 -8.76 5.39 -11.05
CA PRO A 54 -10.19 5.47 -11.30
C PRO A 54 -10.72 6.88 -11.59
N ARG A 55 -9.92 7.94 -11.39
CA ARG A 55 -10.37 9.34 -11.57
C ARG A 55 -10.92 9.63 -12.95
N TYR A 56 -10.46 8.92 -13.98
CA TYR A 56 -10.93 9.11 -15.35
C TYR A 56 -12.42 8.73 -15.50
N LEU A 57 -12.93 7.82 -14.69
CA LEU A 57 -14.35 7.42 -14.69
C LEU A 57 -15.28 8.57 -14.30
N VAL A 58 -14.77 9.52 -13.55
CA VAL A 58 -15.51 10.67 -13.00
C VAL A 58 -15.01 12.01 -13.53
N ASN A 59 -14.04 12.00 -14.47
CA ASN A 59 -13.43 13.18 -15.09
C ASN A 59 -12.81 14.16 -14.08
N TYR A 60 -12.12 13.65 -13.06
CA TYR A 60 -11.34 14.45 -12.12
C TYR A 60 -9.86 14.44 -12.47
N THR A 61 -9.16 15.52 -12.11
CA THR A 61 -7.70 15.57 -12.14
C THR A 61 -7.12 14.86 -10.90
N VAL A 62 -5.83 14.55 -10.94
CA VAL A 62 -5.13 14.03 -9.75
C VAL A 62 -5.19 15.04 -8.61
N LYS A 63 -4.94 16.31 -8.91
CA LYS A 63 -5.04 17.40 -7.93
C LYS A 63 -6.42 17.49 -7.28
N ASP A 64 -7.50 17.26 -8.05
CA ASP A 64 -8.86 17.25 -7.52
C ASP A 64 -9.01 16.21 -6.41
N ILE A 65 -8.59 14.97 -6.67
CA ILE A 65 -8.73 13.86 -5.72
C ILE A 65 -7.72 13.92 -4.56
N GLU A 66 -6.62 14.63 -4.71
CA GLU A 66 -5.64 14.85 -3.65
C GLU A 66 -6.04 15.97 -2.67
N THR A 67 -6.98 16.83 -3.06
CA THR A 67 -7.36 18.01 -2.28
C THR A 67 -8.81 18.04 -1.83
N ASP A 68 -9.65 17.13 -2.31
CA ASP A 68 -11.07 17.06 -2.01
C ASP A 68 -11.50 15.62 -1.72
N HIS A 69 -11.82 15.34 -0.46
CA HIS A 69 -12.23 14.00 -0.02
C HIS A 69 -13.51 13.47 -0.69
N LEU A 70 -14.45 14.35 -1.10
CA LEU A 70 -15.64 13.90 -1.82
C LEU A 70 -15.28 13.42 -3.23
N LYS A 71 -14.38 14.12 -3.90
CA LYS A 71 -13.90 13.73 -5.23
C LYS A 71 -13.04 12.45 -5.15
N GLU A 72 -12.20 12.31 -4.13
CA GLU A 72 -11.46 11.08 -3.89
C GLU A 72 -12.41 9.90 -3.68
N CYS A 73 -13.40 10.03 -2.79
CA CYS A 73 -14.38 8.97 -2.53
C CYS A 73 -15.22 8.63 -3.77
N GLU A 74 -15.71 9.62 -4.51
CA GLU A 74 -16.46 9.37 -5.76
C GLU A 74 -15.61 8.58 -6.76
N SER A 75 -14.35 8.95 -6.94
CA SER A 75 -13.39 8.24 -7.82
C SER A 75 -13.16 6.80 -7.37
N LEU A 76 -12.86 6.58 -6.08
CA LEU A 76 -12.58 5.25 -5.54
C LEU A 76 -13.80 4.32 -5.64
N LEU A 77 -15.00 4.82 -5.31
CA LEU A 77 -16.24 4.04 -5.42
C LEU A 77 -16.58 3.71 -6.89
N ALA A 78 -16.38 4.65 -7.81
CA ALA A 78 -16.56 4.39 -9.23
C ALA A 78 -15.62 3.28 -9.73
N GLY A 79 -14.37 3.26 -9.26
CA GLY A 79 -13.43 2.19 -9.55
C GLY A 79 -13.86 0.83 -9.01
N LEU A 80 -14.39 0.77 -7.79
CA LEU A 80 -14.93 -0.47 -7.22
C LEU A 80 -16.15 -0.98 -8.02
N VAL A 81 -17.05 -0.08 -8.42
CA VAL A 81 -18.23 -0.44 -9.23
C VAL A 81 -17.81 -0.96 -10.60
N GLU A 82 -16.86 -0.32 -11.26
CA GLU A 82 -16.42 -0.66 -12.62
C GLU A 82 -15.62 -1.95 -12.68
N PHE A 83 -14.73 -2.19 -11.71
CA PHE A 83 -13.77 -3.29 -11.78
C PHE A 83 -14.02 -4.39 -10.76
N GLY A 84 -14.57 -4.09 -9.59
CA GLY A 84 -14.91 -5.08 -8.56
C GLY A 84 -13.70 -5.66 -7.83
N TYR A 85 -12.70 -4.82 -7.48
CA TYR A 85 -11.60 -5.22 -6.58
C TYR A 85 -12.12 -5.56 -5.18
N ASP A 86 -11.27 -6.17 -4.36
CA ASP A 86 -11.62 -6.52 -2.98
C ASP A 86 -11.23 -5.47 -1.94
N THR A 87 -10.53 -4.40 -2.31
CA THR A 87 -10.00 -3.40 -1.36
C THR A 87 -10.21 -1.98 -1.85
N VAL A 88 -10.40 -1.04 -0.94
CA VAL A 88 -10.34 0.39 -1.24
C VAL A 88 -9.23 1.06 -0.44
N TRP A 89 -8.45 1.91 -1.11
CA TRP A 89 -7.29 2.60 -0.55
C TRP A 89 -7.50 4.10 -0.62
N THR A 90 -7.35 4.76 0.50
CA THR A 90 -7.30 6.23 0.56
C THR A 90 -5.87 6.75 0.47
N ASN A 91 -5.73 8.07 0.41
CA ASN A 91 -4.45 8.76 0.35
C ASN A 91 -3.63 8.44 -0.91
N VAL A 92 -4.13 8.92 -2.04
CA VAL A 92 -3.47 8.82 -3.35
C VAL A 92 -2.02 9.32 -3.30
N ASP A 93 -1.78 10.44 -2.60
CA ASP A 93 -0.47 11.08 -2.44
C ASP A 93 0.20 10.70 -1.11
N VAL A 94 0.62 9.46 -1.00
CA VAL A 94 1.17 8.89 0.25
C VAL A 94 2.48 9.53 0.71
N TYR A 95 3.28 10.11 -0.21
CA TYR A 95 4.63 10.62 0.13
C TYR A 95 4.68 12.11 0.44
N SER A 96 3.64 12.89 0.10
CA SER A 96 3.68 14.35 0.24
C SER A 96 2.87 14.87 1.43
N VAL A 97 1.82 14.17 1.84
CA VAL A 97 0.82 14.66 2.80
C VAL A 97 1.43 14.95 4.18
N ILE A 98 2.27 14.05 4.70
CA ILE A 98 2.91 14.27 6.02
C ILE A 98 4.02 15.33 5.94
N PRO A 99 5.01 15.26 5.01
CA PRO A 99 6.08 16.25 4.98
C PRO A 99 5.61 17.67 4.64
N GLU A 100 4.47 17.83 3.96
CA GLU A 100 3.84 19.12 3.69
C GLU A 100 3.55 19.92 4.99
N VAL A 101 3.24 19.25 6.08
CA VAL A 101 2.95 19.86 7.40
C VAL A 101 4.09 20.74 7.90
N TRP A 102 5.33 20.42 7.58
CA TRP A 102 6.53 21.20 7.95
C TRP A 102 7.04 22.09 6.82
N GLY A 103 6.21 22.35 5.80
CA GLY A 103 6.57 23.23 4.69
C GLY A 103 7.52 22.58 3.67
N CYS A 104 7.55 21.25 3.57
CA CYS A 104 8.22 20.59 2.46
C CYS A 104 7.58 21.04 1.14
N PRO A 105 8.37 21.58 0.18
CA PRO A 105 7.81 21.98 -1.09
C PRO A 105 7.25 20.78 -1.85
N ILE A 106 5.98 20.86 -2.26
CA ILE A 106 5.29 19.82 -3.00
C ILE A 106 4.97 20.32 -4.41
N SER A 107 5.34 19.55 -5.41
CA SER A 107 4.92 19.78 -6.80
C SER A 107 3.62 19.03 -7.04
N MET A 108 2.52 19.78 -7.19
CA MET A 108 1.18 19.24 -7.47
C MET A 108 0.92 19.27 -8.97
N HIS A 109 0.31 18.22 -9.51
CA HIS A 109 0.05 18.05 -10.94
C HIS A 109 -1.43 17.71 -11.21
N GLU A 110 -1.89 18.04 -12.41
CA GLU A 110 -3.26 17.70 -12.85
C GLU A 110 -3.38 16.22 -13.26
N ASP A 111 -2.31 15.66 -13.79
CA ASP A 111 -2.26 14.35 -14.45
C ASP A 111 -1.28 13.36 -13.78
N ALA A 112 -0.59 13.77 -12.75
CA ALA A 112 0.36 12.92 -12.00
C ALA A 112 0.26 13.17 -10.50
N VAL A 113 0.56 12.14 -9.71
CA VAL A 113 0.59 12.23 -8.24
C VAL A 113 1.65 13.22 -7.78
N SER A 114 1.28 14.02 -6.80
CA SER A 114 2.16 15.02 -6.18
C SER A 114 3.44 14.42 -5.63
N VAL A 115 4.53 15.16 -5.75
CA VAL A 115 5.85 14.72 -5.28
C VAL A 115 6.55 15.78 -4.45
N PRO A 116 7.24 15.40 -3.37
CA PRO A 116 8.12 16.28 -2.63
C PRO A 116 9.31 16.71 -3.51
N VAL A 117 9.53 18.01 -3.66
CA VAL A 117 10.60 18.57 -4.50
C VAL A 117 11.68 19.31 -3.70
N GLY A 118 11.63 19.23 -2.37
CA GLY A 118 12.59 19.85 -1.47
C GLY A 118 12.74 19.11 -0.16
N ALA A 119 13.62 19.59 0.69
CA ALA A 119 13.86 19.06 2.02
C ALA A 119 13.69 20.14 3.08
N VAL A 120 13.14 19.77 4.23
CA VAL A 120 12.92 20.66 5.39
C VAL A 120 14.17 20.75 6.23
N ILE A 121 14.79 19.60 6.54
CA ILE A 121 15.98 19.50 7.39
C ILE A 121 17.24 19.75 6.57
N LYS A 122 17.81 20.95 6.67
CA LYS A 122 19.07 21.30 5.97
C LYS A 122 20.31 20.91 6.78
N ARG A 123 20.22 21.03 8.11
CA ARG A 123 21.24 20.67 9.12
C ARG A 123 20.61 19.77 10.17
N PRO A 124 21.37 18.91 10.86
CA PRO A 124 20.83 18.04 11.91
C PRO A 124 20.02 18.76 13.00
N GLU A 125 20.41 19.99 13.34
CA GLU A 125 19.79 20.81 14.38
C GLU A 125 18.38 21.27 14.00
N ASP A 126 18.04 21.32 12.73
CA ASP A 126 16.72 21.72 12.23
C ASP A 126 15.63 20.71 12.66
N LEU A 127 16.01 19.49 13.03
CA LEU A 127 15.08 18.48 13.58
C LEU A 127 14.36 18.99 14.85
N GLU A 128 15.06 19.72 15.70
CA GLU A 128 14.52 20.24 16.96
C GLU A 128 13.46 21.34 16.77
N GLN A 129 13.30 21.84 15.55
CA GLN A 129 12.32 22.87 15.20
C GLN A 129 11.01 22.28 14.68
N LEU A 130 10.98 20.96 14.40
CA LEU A 130 9.79 20.30 13.90
C LEU A 130 8.82 20.01 15.05
N ARG A 131 7.60 20.53 14.94
CA ARG A 131 6.53 20.23 15.90
C ARG A 131 5.85 18.88 15.57
N PRO A 132 5.18 18.26 16.53
CA PRO A 132 4.25 17.17 16.24
C PRO A 132 3.15 17.60 15.26
N ILE A 133 2.66 16.65 14.46
CA ILE A 133 1.53 16.88 13.56
C ILE A 133 0.20 16.90 14.33
N ASP A 134 -0.76 17.65 13.81
CA ASP A 134 -2.18 17.54 14.16
C ASP A 134 -2.94 16.96 12.95
N PRO A 135 -3.29 15.66 12.97
CA PRO A 135 -3.90 15.01 11.81
C PRO A 135 -5.23 15.63 11.35
N TYR A 136 -5.93 16.31 12.25
CA TYR A 136 -7.23 16.88 11.95
C TYR A 136 -7.16 18.31 11.40
N ASN A 137 -6.06 19.03 11.67
CA ASN A 137 -5.94 20.46 11.34
C ASN A 137 -4.76 20.79 10.42
N ASP A 138 -3.80 19.88 10.22
CA ASP A 138 -2.62 20.14 9.42
C ASP A 138 -2.81 19.72 7.95
N GLY A 139 -2.75 20.71 7.05
CA GLY A 139 -2.67 20.49 5.60
C GLY A 139 -3.72 19.50 5.05
N ARG A 140 -3.27 18.63 4.14
CA ARG A 140 -4.13 17.63 3.50
C ARG A 140 -4.32 16.34 4.33
N LEU A 141 -3.79 16.24 5.55
CA LEU A 141 -4.07 15.10 6.43
C LEU A 141 -5.56 14.94 6.68
N SER A 142 -6.29 16.04 6.85
CA SER A 142 -7.75 16.05 7.04
C SER A 142 -8.52 15.53 5.83
N VAL A 143 -8.00 15.67 4.61
CA VAL A 143 -8.61 15.10 3.39
C VAL A 143 -8.63 13.58 3.50
N VAL A 144 -7.49 12.97 3.85
CA VAL A 144 -7.38 11.52 4.04
C VAL A 144 -8.32 11.02 5.14
N LEU A 145 -8.36 11.71 6.27
CA LEU A 145 -9.23 11.34 7.39
C LEU A 145 -10.71 11.40 7.03
N ASN A 146 -11.13 12.46 6.33
CA ASN A 146 -12.51 12.61 5.88
C ASN A 146 -12.89 11.55 4.82
N SER A 147 -11.96 11.18 3.93
CA SER A 147 -12.18 10.09 2.96
C SER A 147 -12.40 8.76 3.67
N ILE A 148 -11.59 8.43 4.67
CA ILE A 148 -11.75 7.20 5.46
C ILE A 148 -13.09 7.17 6.16
N ALA A 149 -13.45 8.25 6.88
CA ALA A 149 -14.71 8.33 7.61
C ALA A 149 -15.91 8.14 6.68
N LEU A 150 -15.90 8.79 5.52
CA LEU A 150 -16.99 8.69 4.54
C LEU A 150 -17.08 7.30 3.91
N LEU A 151 -15.96 6.72 3.45
CA LEU A 151 -15.95 5.37 2.89
C LEU A 151 -16.35 4.31 3.94
N ARG A 152 -15.90 4.47 5.18
CA ARG A 152 -16.31 3.59 6.28
C ARG A 152 -17.81 3.64 6.52
N GLU A 153 -18.41 4.84 6.50
CA GLU A 153 -19.87 5.01 6.62
C GLU A 153 -20.62 4.33 5.47
N LYS A 154 -20.12 4.46 4.24
CA LYS A 154 -20.85 4.05 3.03
C LYS A 154 -20.70 2.58 2.68
N ILE A 155 -19.54 1.98 2.85
CA ILE A 155 -19.23 0.61 2.38
C ILE A 155 -18.40 -0.22 3.36
N GLY A 156 -18.07 0.32 4.54
CA GLY A 156 -17.16 -0.35 5.46
C GLY A 156 -17.72 -1.59 6.15
N ASP A 157 -18.95 -1.95 5.91
CA ASP A 157 -19.59 -3.21 6.31
C ASP A 157 -19.36 -4.34 5.29
N ILE A 158 -19.00 -4.01 4.02
CA ILE A 158 -18.78 -4.98 2.94
C ILE A 158 -17.38 -4.91 2.32
N TYR A 159 -16.68 -3.78 2.43
CA TYR A 159 -15.33 -3.58 1.93
C TYR A 159 -14.34 -3.20 3.01
N PRO A 160 -13.08 -3.69 2.97
CA PRO A 160 -12.01 -3.14 3.79
C PRO A 160 -11.66 -1.73 3.29
N VAL A 161 -11.76 -0.74 4.18
CA VAL A 161 -11.30 0.63 3.91
C VAL A 161 -9.89 0.77 4.45
N LEU A 162 -8.93 0.85 3.57
CA LEU A 162 -7.51 0.90 3.94
C LEU A 162 -7.01 2.33 3.92
N GLY A 163 -6.44 2.74 5.04
CA GLY A 163 -5.65 3.95 5.13
C GLY A 163 -4.25 3.76 4.55
N HIS A 164 -3.56 4.85 4.28
CA HIS A 164 -2.22 4.83 3.71
C HIS A 164 -1.36 5.95 4.28
N CYS A 165 -0.10 5.68 4.56
CA CYS A 165 0.86 6.69 4.99
C CYS A 165 2.28 6.37 4.53
N THR A 166 3.16 7.39 4.57
CA THR A 166 4.60 7.21 4.33
C THR A 166 5.21 6.38 5.46
N GLY A 167 6.09 5.46 5.14
CA GLY A 167 6.89 4.75 6.14
C GLY A 167 8.05 5.58 6.69
N PRO A 168 8.67 5.16 7.82
CA PRO A 168 9.61 6.00 8.57
C PRO A 168 10.88 6.35 7.79
N VAL A 169 11.43 5.43 7.02
CA VAL A 169 12.68 5.67 6.27
C VAL A 169 12.42 6.60 5.09
N SER A 170 11.30 6.41 4.37
CA SER A 170 10.91 7.29 3.28
C SER A 170 10.62 8.71 3.78
N LEU A 171 9.89 8.85 4.90
CA LEU A 171 9.61 10.14 5.49
C LEU A 171 10.90 10.86 5.93
N ALA A 172 11.80 10.16 6.62
CA ALA A 172 13.10 10.70 7.02
C ALA A 172 13.95 11.11 5.81
N SER A 173 13.96 10.28 4.77
CA SER A 173 14.66 10.58 3.51
C SER A 173 14.09 11.82 2.81
N ILE A 174 12.77 12.00 2.79
CA ILE A 174 12.12 13.19 2.21
C ILE A 174 12.48 14.44 3.04
N LEU A 175 12.31 14.38 4.34
CA LEU A 175 12.59 15.54 5.24
C LEU A 175 14.05 15.98 5.16
N ARG A 176 14.99 15.03 5.05
CA ARG A 176 16.43 15.32 5.00
C ARG A 176 16.95 15.61 3.60
N GLY A 177 16.27 15.12 2.58
CA GLY A 177 16.71 15.05 1.19
C GLY A 177 17.53 13.78 0.94
N GLY A 178 17.06 12.95 0.00
CA GLY A 178 17.51 11.56 -0.21
C GLY A 178 19.03 11.37 -0.21
N SER A 179 19.77 12.14 -1.02
CA SER A 179 21.23 12.02 -1.10
C SER A 179 21.94 12.33 0.22
N LYS A 180 21.45 13.31 0.99
CA LYS A 180 22.03 13.62 2.30
C LYS A 180 21.67 12.55 3.33
N PHE A 181 20.44 12.04 3.28
CA PHE A 181 19.98 10.98 4.16
C PHE A 181 20.86 9.72 4.04
N VAL A 182 21.12 9.26 2.82
CA VAL A 182 22.01 8.11 2.56
C VAL A 182 23.42 8.32 3.12
N VAL A 183 23.97 9.52 2.95
CA VAL A 183 25.27 9.87 3.54
C VAL A 183 25.22 9.87 5.07
N ASP A 184 24.14 10.40 5.65
CA ASP A 184 23.98 10.51 7.10
C ASP A 184 23.77 9.15 7.76
N VAL A 185 23.12 8.17 7.11
CA VAL A 185 23.03 6.77 7.60
C VAL A 185 24.42 6.23 7.96
N LYS A 186 25.42 6.52 7.15
CA LYS A 186 26.79 6.05 7.40
C LYS A 186 27.59 6.98 8.30
N LYS A 187 27.44 8.30 8.15
CA LYS A 187 28.31 9.29 8.82
C LYS A 187 27.75 9.83 10.13
N ARG A 188 26.43 9.77 10.33
CA ARG A 188 25.69 10.34 11.47
C ARG A 188 24.57 9.42 11.94
N PRO A 189 24.87 8.15 12.27
CA PRO A 189 23.82 7.16 12.61
C PRO A 189 22.94 7.61 13.79
N GLU A 190 23.51 8.28 14.79
CA GLU A 190 22.76 8.82 15.94
C GLU A 190 21.73 9.90 15.54
N PHE A 191 22.09 10.78 14.60
CA PHE A 191 21.15 11.76 14.04
C PHE A 191 20.02 11.04 13.28
N VAL A 192 20.38 10.05 12.43
CA VAL A 192 19.39 9.27 11.67
C VAL A 192 18.46 8.52 12.60
N ALA A 193 18.97 7.92 13.67
CA ALA A 193 18.14 7.23 14.67
C ALA A 193 17.13 8.20 15.32
N ARG A 194 17.54 9.41 15.72
CA ARG A 194 16.62 10.43 16.26
C ARG A 194 15.59 10.90 15.22
N LEU A 195 16.00 11.08 13.98
CA LEU A 195 15.10 11.46 12.89
C LEU A 195 14.06 10.35 12.61
N LEU A 196 14.48 9.10 12.59
CA LEU A 196 13.58 7.96 12.41
C LEU A 196 12.62 7.80 13.58
N ASP A 197 13.09 8.01 14.81
CA ASP A 197 12.25 7.99 16.01
C ASP A 197 11.18 9.08 15.97
N PHE A 198 11.54 10.30 15.60
CA PHE A 198 10.60 11.39 15.35
C PHE A 198 9.58 11.03 14.26
N CYS A 199 10.04 10.52 13.12
CA CYS A 199 9.15 10.10 12.02
C CYS A 199 8.18 9.01 12.47
N ALA A 200 8.64 8.03 13.25
CA ALA A 200 7.80 6.97 13.79
C ALA A 200 6.66 7.52 14.67
N ASP A 201 6.94 8.52 15.53
CA ASP A 201 5.90 9.17 16.35
C ASP A 201 4.83 9.86 15.50
N GLN A 202 5.24 10.55 14.42
CA GLN A 202 4.29 11.21 13.54
C GLN A 202 3.43 10.19 12.77
N ILE A 203 4.04 9.11 12.30
CA ILE A 203 3.33 8.02 11.61
C ILE A 203 2.34 7.35 12.55
N ILE A 204 2.74 7.06 13.80
CA ILE A 204 1.85 6.50 14.82
C ILE A 204 0.65 7.43 15.05
N THR A 205 0.90 8.73 15.17
CA THR A 205 -0.16 9.73 15.39
C THR A 205 -1.15 9.75 14.23
N PHE A 206 -0.67 9.78 12.99
CA PHE A 206 -1.54 9.81 11.81
C PHE A 206 -2.25 8.48 11.58
N ALA A 207 -1.57 7.35 11.77
CA ALA A 207 -2.18 6.04 11.62
C ALA A 207 -3.26 5.79 12.68
N LYS A 208 -3.06 6.19 13.93
CA LYS A 208 -4.11 6.11 14.96
C LYS A 208 -5.35 6.91 14.57
N ALA A 209 -5.18 8.15 14.09
CA ALA A 209 -6.31 8.95 13.65
C ALA A 209 -7.10 8.29 12.50
N GLN A 210 -6.41 7.60 11.57
CA GLN A 210 -7.05 6.83 10.52
C GLN A 210 -7.83 5.62 11.08
N LEU A 211 -7.23 4.88 12.00
CA LEU A 211 -7.86 3.72 12.66
C LEU A 211 -9.08 4.14 13.51
N ASP A 212 -8.97 5.24 14.25
CA ASP A 212 -10.05 5.79 15.08
C ASP A 212 -11.28 6.20 14.24
N LEU A 213 -11.07 6.58 12.98
CA LEU A 213 -12.13 6.87 12.01
C LEU A 213 -12.63 5.63 11.24
N GLY A 214 -12.13 4.45 11.59
CA GLY A 214 -12.64 3.16 11.13
C GLY A 214 -11.91 2.60 9.92
N ALA A 215 -10.67 3.02 9.63
CA ALA A 215 -9.83 2.29 8.69
C ALA A 215 -9.66 0.83 9.16
N THR A 216 -9.83 -0.12 8.26
CA THR A 216 -9.63 -1.55 8.53
C THR A 216 -8.16 -1.87 8.81
N GLY A 217 -7.27 -1.08 8.25
CA GLY A 217 -5.84 -1.09 8.48
C GLY A 217 -5.18 0.11 7.82
N VAL A 218 -3.92 0.39 8.18
CA VAL A 218 -3.14 1.49 7.58
C VAL A 218 -1.87 0.92 6.97
N HIS A 219 -1.79 0.95 5.64
CA HIS A 219 -0.60 0.50 4.93
C HIS A 219 0.48 1.57 4.94
N MET A 220 1.71 1.18 5.25
CA MET A 220 2.88 2.07 5.20
C MET A 220 3.69 1.82 3.92
N ALA A 221 3.79 2.83 3.07
CA ALA A 221 4.65 2.80 1.88
C ALA A 221 6.07 3.27 2.25
N ASP A 222 7.03 2.36 2.25
CA ASP A 222 8.41 2.68 2.62
C ASP A 222 9.43 2.22 1.57
N ALA A 223 9.41 2.87 0.41
CA ALA A 223 10.30 2.53 -0.69
C ALA A 223 11.78 2.77 -0.36
N ALA A 224 12.09 3.78 0.47
CA ALA A 224 13.46 4.07 0.89
C ALA A 224 13.98 3.10 1.98
N GLY A 225 13.08 2.38 2.64
CA GLY A 225 13.43 1.31 3.59
C GLY A 225 13.84 0.00 2.93
N SER A 226 14.00 -0.01 1.61
CA SER A 226 14.37 -1.22 0.88
C SER A 226 15.84 -1.61 1.13
N PRO A 227 16.15 -2.91 1.01
CA PRO A 227 17.50 -3.43 1.26
C PRO A 227 18.57 -2.88 0.34
N SER A 228 18.20 -2.29 -0.79
CA SER A 228 19.15 -1.63 -1.69
C SER A 228 19.86 -0.40 -1.10
N MET A 229 19.35 0.11 0.02
CA MET A 229 19.84 1.35 0.62
C MET A 229 20.87 1.10 1.72
N VAL A 230 20.83 -0.05 2.39
CA VAL A 230 21.63 -0.36 3.58
C VAL A 230 21.93 -1.86 3.64
N SER A 231 23.02 -2.23 4.34
CA SER A 231 23.32 -3.64 4.63
C SER A 231 22.30 -4.20 5.65
N PRO A 232 22.17 -5.55 5.77
CA PRO A 232 21.34 -6.18 6.80
C PRO A 232 21.66 -5.71 8.23
N GLN A 233 22.95 -5.50 8.55
CA GLN A 233 23.36 -4.95 9.83
C GLN A 233 22.89 -3.52 10.04
N GLN A 234 23.05 -2.64 9.05
CA GLN A 234 22.57 -1.25 9.13
C GLN A 234 21.04 -1.18 9.23
N TYR A 235 20.33 -2.08 8.55
CA TYR A 235 18.88 -2.19 8.69
C TYR A 235 18.49 -2.50 10.13
N GLU A 236 19.14 -3.50 10.74
CA GLU A 236 18.88 -3.92 12.12
C GLU A 236 19.20 -2.81 13.12
N GLU A 237 20.37 -2.19 13.00
CA GLU A 237 20.85 -1.19 13.96
C GLU A 237 20.13 0.16 13.84
N VAL A 238 19.76 0.57 12.63
CA VAL A 238 19.32 1.94 12.36
C VAL A 238 17.83 2.03 12.00
N PHE A 239 17.31 1.15 11.15
CA PHE A 239 15.94 1.25 10.66
C PHE A 239 14.93 0.43 11.47
N MET A 240 15.28 -0.79 11.82
CA MET A 240 14.41 -1.73 12.53
C MET A 240 13.82 -1.17 13.83
N PRO A 241 14.54 -0.39 14.67
CA PRO A 241 13.94 0.21 15.87
C PRO A 241 12.70 1.07 15.62
N ALA A 242 12.68 1.84 14.53
CA ALA A 242 11.53 2.68 14.16
C ALA A 242 10.32 1.83 13.75
N TYR A 243 10.53 0.78 12.95
CA TYR A 243 9.47 -0.16 12.58
C TYR A 243 8.90 -0.89 13.80
N MET A 244 9.77 -1.39 14.69
CA MET A 244 9.34 -2.05 15.92
C MET A 244 8.55 -1.11 16.84
N LYS A 245 8.92 0.17 16.91
CA LYS A 245 8.16 1.19 17.67
C LYS A 245 6.75 1.35 17.09
N ILE A 246 6.62 1.45 15.78
CA ILE A 246 5.34 1.56 15.09
C ILE A 246 4.51 0.30 15.31
N GLN A 247 5.10 -0.86 15.10
CA GLN A 247 4.42 -2.15 15.29
C GLN A 247 3.93 -2.35 16.73
N LYS A 248 4.74 -1.98 17.72
CA LYS A 248 4.34 -2.02 19.13
C LYS A 248 3.16 -1.11 19.43
N ALA A 249 3.08 0.05 18.77
CA ALA A 249 2.03 1.05 19.01
C ALA A 249 0.71 0.73 18.29
N LEU A 250 0.76 0.08 17.14
CA LEU A 250 -0.37 -0.10 16.23
C LEU A 250 -0.77 -1.56 15.99
N GLY A 251 0.12 -2.51 16.29
CA GLY A 251 -0.12 -3.92 16.11
C GLY A 251 -0.25 -4.33 14.64
N HIS A 252 -0.91 -5.46 14.39
CA HIS A 252 -1.09 -6.04 13.05
C HIS A 252 -2.03 -5.25 12.13
N LEU A 253 -2.70 -4.22 12.63
CA LEU A 253 -3.57 -3.35 11.83
C LEU A 253 -2.78 -2.38 10.93
N THR A 254 -1.46 -2.43 10.98
CA THR A 254 -0.58 -1.65 10.11
C THR A 254 0.32 -2.56 9.31
N PRO A 255 -0.19 -3.15 8.22
CA PRO A 255 0.67 -3.85 7.30
C PRO A 255 1.70 -2.87 6.72
N SER A 256 2.94 -3.04 7.09
CA SER A 256 4.04 -2.32 6.45
C SER A 256 4.54 -3.15 5.27
N GLY A 257 4.28 -2.66 4.07
CA GLY A 257 4.80 -3.26 2.84
C GLY A 257 6.15 -2.68 2.48
N ALA A 258 7.22 -3.40 2.76
CA ALA A 258 8.49 -3.12 2.08
C ALA A 258 8.40 -3.67 0.65
N ARG A 259 8.65 -2.81 -0.34
CA ARG A 259 8.73 -3.25 -1.74
C ARG A 259 10.09 -3.88 -1.99
N TRP A 260 10.08 -5.13 -2.36
CA TRP A 260 11.27 -5.88 -2.70
C TRP A 260 11.41 -5.98 -4.21
N HIS A 261 12.41 -5.33 -4.76
CA HIS A 261 12.80 -5.47 -6.16
C HIS A 261 14.11 -6.27 -6.22
N SER A 262 14.15 -7.33 -6.99
CA SER A 262 15.29 -8.23 -7.12
C SER A 262 16.58 -7.59 -7.67
N GLN A 263 16.60 -6.29 -7.93
CA GLN A 263 17.73 -5.65 -8.61
C GLN A 263 18.73 -4.98 -7.69
N SER A 264 18.49 -4.93 -6.41
CA SER A 264 19.25 -3.99 -5.62
C SER A 264 19.99 -4.67 -4.49
N GLY A 265 21.25 -4.93 -4.75
CA GLY A 265 22.26 -5.04 -3.71
C GLY A 265 22.33 -6.38 -2.97
N PHE A 266 21.61 -7.42 -3.44
CA PHE A 266 21.80 -8.77 -2.93
C PHE A 266 22.75 -9.51 -3.84
N GLU A 267 23.86 -9.94 -3.28
CA GLU A 267 24.82 -10.80 -3.99
C GLU A 267 24.35 -12.25 -3.98
N THR A 268 23.53 -12.65 -2.99
CA THR A 268 23.03 -14.02 -2.82
C THR A 268 21.56 -14.06 -2.38
N LEU A 269 20.90 -15.22 -2.52
CA LEU A 269 19.56 -15.48 -1.97
C LEU A 269 19.58 -15.46 -0.43
N ASP A 270 20.69 -15.90 0.19
CA ASP A 270 20.83 -15.96 1.64
C ASP A 270 20.76 -14.56 2.25
N ASP A 271 21.40 -13.56 1.62
CA ASP A 271 21.33 -12.15 2.04
C ASP A 271 19.90 -11.62 1.97
N LEU A 272 19.12 -12.02 0.95
CA LEU A 272 17.73 -11.65 0.81
C LEU A 272 16.87 -12.29 1.90
N GLU A 273 17.04 -13.57 2.19
CA GLU A 273 16.28 -14.27 3.23
C GLU A 273 16.54 -13.66 4.60
N GLU A 274 17.79 -13.38 4.95
CA GLU A 274 18.18 -12.70 6.19
C GLU A 274 17.46 -11.34 6.31
N PHE A 275 17.46 -10.58 5.23
CA PHE A 275 16.83 -9.26 5.22
C PHE A 275 15.31 -9.32 5.35
N LEU A 276 14.68 -10.26 4.63
CA LEU A 276 13.24 -10.50 4.72
C LEU A 276 12.84 -10.94 6.13
N GLU A 277 13.63 -11.83 6.74
CA GLU A 277 13.38 -12.28 8.10
C GLU A 277 13.49 -11.13 9.11
N LYS A 278 14.51 -10.29 9.02
CA LYS A 278 14.64 -9.07 9.84
C LYS A 278 13.46 -8.12 9.63
N SER A 279 13.02 -7.95 8.41
CA SER A 279 11.84 -7.14 8.08
C SER A 279 10.56 -7.68 8.72
N LEU A 280 10.34 -8.98 8.67
CA LEU A 280 9.20 -9.65 9.29
C LEU A 280 9.26 -9.57 10.83
N ILE A 281 10.44 -9.74 11.41
CA ILE A 281 10.67 -9.54 12.87
C ILE A 281 10.36 -8.09 13.28
N ALA A 282 10.70 -7.12 12.41
CA ALA A 282 10.39 -5.71 12.63
C ALA A 282 8.88 -5.38 12.52
N GLY A 283 8.05 -6.37 12.15
CA GLY A 283 6.60 -6.23 12.10
C GLY A 283 6.03 -5.97 10.71
N ASN A 284 6.84 -6.06 9.64
CA ASN A 284 6.30 -6.07 8.30
C ASN A 284 5.46 -7.34 8.09
N ASN A 285 4.19 -7.19 7.80
CA ASN A 285 3.27 -8.31 7.62
C ASN A 285 2.75 -8.45 6.18
N ILE A 286 3.27 -7.65 5.25
CA ILE A 286 3.11 -7.84 3.81
C ILE A 286 4.48 -7.80 3.15
N ILE A 287 4.85 -8.87 2.48
CA ILE A 287 6.03 -8.90 1.60
C ILE A 287 5.54 -8.72 0.16
N HIS A 288 5.90 -7.60 -0.44
CA HIS A 288 5.54 -7.29 -1.83
C HIS A 288 6.66 -7.69 -2.78
N VAL A 289 6.41 -8.64 -3.66
CA VAL A 289 7.31 -9.04 -4.74
C VAL A 289 6.76 -8.61 -6.10
N SER A 290 7.55 -7.85 -6.85
CA SER A 290 7.13 -7.26 -8.13
C SER A 290 7.67 -8.04 -9.33
N THR A 291 6.80 -8.51 -10.22
CA THR A 291 7.23 -9.09 -11.50
C THR A 291 7.65 -8.00 -12.49
N PRO A 292 8.49 -8.29 -13.50
CA PRO A 292 9.14 -9.59 -13.75
C PRO A 292 10.39 -9.86 -12.90
N TRP A 293 10.83 -8.89 -12.12
CA TRP A 293 12.13 -8.95 -11.41
C TRP A 293 12.17 -10.04 -10.35
N SER A 294 11.09 -10.18 -9.61
CA SER A 294 10.95 -11.18 -8.54
C SER A 294 10.85 -12.63 -9.04
N LEU A 295 10.60 -12.85 -10.32
CA LEU A 295 10.60 -14.21 -10.89
C LEU A 295 11.95 -14.92 -10.84
N LYS A 296 13.03 -14.20 -10.52
CA LYS A 296 14.37 -14.74 -10.27
C LYS A 296 14.56 -15.19 -8.82
N LEU A 297 13.67 -14.82 -7.92
CA LEU A 297 13.70 -15.18 -6.51
C LEU A 297 13.07 -16.55 -6.29
N ASP A 298 13.47 -17.22 -5.22
CA ASP A 298 12.72 -18.39 -4.72
C ASP A 298 11.45 -17.93 -4.01
N ILE A 299 10.35 -17.81 -4.78
CA ILE A 299 9.06 -17.39 -4.27
C ILE A 299 8.53 -18.35 -3.19
N VAL A 300 8.83 -19.63 -3.29
CA VAL A 300 8.40 -20.64 -2.31
C VAL A 300 9.11 -20.43 -0.97
N ALA A 301 10.42 -20.15 -0.99
CA ALA A 301 11.15 -19.79 0.23
C ALA A 301 10.56 -18.53 0.90
N ILE A 302 10.26 -17.48 0.12
CA ILE A 302 9.60 -16.27 0.62
C ILE A 302 8.22 -16.58 1.22
N GLN A 303 7.43 -17.43 0.56
CA GLN A 303 6.12 -17.86 1.07
C GLN A 303 6.24 -18.61 2.40
N ASN A 304 7.23 -19.48 2.54
CA ASN A 304 7.49 -20.19 3.79
C ASN A 304 7.86 -19.23 4.93
N LEU A 305 8.66 -18.20 4.64
CA LEU A 305 8.94 -17.13 5.60
C LEU A 305 7.67 -16.36 5.97
N CYS A 306 6.84 -15.98 5.00
CA CYS A 306 5.57 -15.32 5.27
C CYS A 306 4.69 -16.18 6.20
N ARG A 307 4.54 -17.47 5.91
CA ARG A 307 3.77 -18.41 6.75
C ARG A 307 4.34 -18.51 8.16
N LYS A 308 5.67 -18.61 8.32
CA LYS A 308 6.36 -18.68 9.62
C LYS A 308 6.04 -17.48 10.51
N TYR A 309 5.92 -16.29 9.93
CA TYR A 309 5.69 -15.04 10.64
C TYR A 309 4.24 -14.51 10.58
N GLY A 310 3.31 -15.26 9.97
CA GLY A 310 1.91 -14.82 9.80
C GLY A 310 1.75 -13.64 8.85
N ALA A 311 2.69 -13.44 7.95
CA ALA A 311 2.68 -12.38 6.93
C ALA A 311 2.02 -12.85 5.63
N VAL A 312 1.64 -11.91 4.78
CA VAL A 312 1.03 -12.17 3.48
C VAL A 312 2.01 -11.82 2.35
N LEU A 313 2.16 -12.73 1.40
CA LEU A 313 2.87 -12.43 0.16
C LEU A 313 1.95 -11.68 -0.80
N TRP A 314 2.29 -10.46 -1.14
CA TRP A 314 1.69 -9.76 -2.27
C TRP A 314 2.51 -10.03 -3.53
N PHE A 315 1.94 -10.84 -4.43
CA PHE A 315 2.53 -11.12 -5.73
C PHE A 315 2.07 -10.07 -6.73
N GLY A 316 2.95 -9.13 -7.03
CA GLY A 316 2.65 -7.94 -7.83
C GLY A 316 2.86 -8.18 -9.32
N ILE A 317 1.81 -8.05 -10.12
CA ILE A 317 1.86 -8.14 -11.58
C ILE A 317 2.44 -6.82 -12.15
N ASP A 318 3.34 -6.95 -13.13
CA ASP A 318 3.97 -5.80 -13.80
C ASP A 318 2.89 -4.86 -14.41
N PRO A 319 2.94 -3.55 -14.12
CA PRO A 319 2.07 -2.57 -14.79
C PRO A 319 2.13 -2.62 -16.32
N ALA A 320 3.28 -2.99 -16.90
CA ALA A 320 3.42 -3.18 -18.35
C ALA A 320 2.48 -4.26 -18.91
N SER A 321 2.09 -5.25 -18.11
CA SER A 321 1.10 -6.26 -18.51
C SER A 321 -0.27 -5.64 -18.76
N PHE A 322 -0.66 -4.64 -17.94
CA PHE A 322 -1.93 -3.91 -18.08
C PHE A 322 -1.92 -2.85 -19.21
N ALA A 323 -0.78 -2.56 -19.78
CA ALA A 323 -0.64 -1.63 -20.90
C ALA A 323 -0.49 -2.33 -22.25
N ASN A 324 0.18 -3.48 -22.30
CA ASN A 324 0.73 -4.03 -23.55
C ASN A 324 0.15 -5.39 -23.97
N LEU A 325 -0.40 -6.18 -23.04
CA LEU A 325 -0.95 -7.50 -23.36
C LEU A 325 -2.34 -7.40 -24.01
N THR A 326 -2.82 -8.54 -24.54
CA THR A 326 -4.24 -8.71 -24.83
C THR A 326 -4.98 -9.27 -23.61
N PRO A 327 -6.31 -9.19 -23.52
CA PRO A 327 -7.08 -9.79 -22.43
C PRO A 327 -6.77 -11.27 -22.23
N GLU A 328 -6.65 -12.03 -23.32
CA GLU A 328 -6.36 -13.49 -23.27
C GLU A 328 -4.94 -13.77 -22.76
N GLN A 329 -3.97 -12.94 -23.15
CA GLN A 329 -2.59 -13.06 -22.68
C GLN A 329 -2.48 -12.76 -21.18
N LEU A 330 -3.19 -11.72 -20.71
CA LEU A 330 -3.22 -11.38 -19.29
C LEU A 330 -3.96 -12.44 -18.47
N GLU A 331 -5.10 -12.96 -18.97
CA GLU A 331 -5.82 -14.07 -18.33
C GLU A 331 -4.91 -15.29 -18.14
N LEU A 332 -4.16 -15.67 -19.20
CA LEU A 332 -3.21 -16.79 -19.13
C LEU A 332 -2.10 -16.53 -18.12
N GLN A 333 -1.52 -15.33 -18.13
CA GLN A 333 -0.47 -14.94 -17.18
C GLN A 333 -0.96 -15.02 -15.71
N VAL A 334 -2.15 -14.51 -15.43
CA VAL A 334 -2.76 -14.57 -14.09
C VAL A 334 -3.00 -16.02 -13.67
N LYS A 335 -3.55 -16.84 -14.58
CA LYS A 335 -3.75 -18.27 -14.36
C LYS A 335 -2.44 -18.97 -13.99
N GLU A 336 -1.38 -18.79 -14.78
CA GLU A 336 -0.07 -19.39 -14.53
C GLU A 336 0.51 -18.98 -13.16
N TYR A 337 0.37 -17.72 -12.77
CA TYR A 337 0.84 -17.27 -11.47
C TYR A 337 0.03 -17.88 -10.31
N ILE A 338 -1.28 -17.99 -10.45
CA ILE A 338 -2.14 -18.63 -9.45
C ILE A 338 -1.79 -20.10 -9.29
N GLU A 339 -1.74 -20.86 -10.38
CA GLU A 339 -1.43 -22.30 -10.38
C GLU A 339 -0.03 -22.58 -9.79
N LYS A 340 0.92 -21.70 -10.06
CA LYS A 340 2.30 -21.89 -9.63
C LYS A 340 2.57 -21.47 -8.18
N TYR A 341 1.92 -20.40 -7.71
CA TYR A 341 2.32 -19.76 -6.46
C TYR A 341 1.22 -19.67 -5.39
N ALA A 342 -0.06 -19.86 -5.74
CA ALA A 342 -1.12 -19.73 -4.74
C ALA A 342 -1.46 -21.04 -4.03
N LYS A 343 -1.27 -22.18 -4.69
CA LYS A 343 -1.63 -23.48 -4.15
C LYS A 343 -0.92 -23.74 -2.81
N ASP A 344 -1.68 -24.18 -1.81
CA ASP A 344 -1.24 -24.44 -0.44
C ASP A 344 -0.82 -23.17 0.36
N PHE A 345 -1.01 -21.97 -0.22
CA PHE A 345 -0.65 -20.67 0.40
C PHE A 345 -1.81 -19.68 0.41
N GLU A 346 -3.02 -20.07 0.08
CA GLU A 346 -4.17 -19.18 -0.17
C GLU A 346 -4.46 -18.21 0.98
N GLY A 347 -4.26 -18.63 2.24
CA GLY A 347 -4.41 -17.78 3.43
C GLY A 347 -3.23 -16.85 3.71
N TYR A 348 -2.17 -16.90 2.90
CA TYR A 348 -0.94 -16.10 3.02
C TYR A 348 -0.55 -15.45 1.69
N PHE A 349 -1.46 -15.43 0.73
CA PHE A 349 -1.18 -15.01 -0.64
C PHE A 349 -2.26 -14.06 -1.16
N GLN A 350 -1.81 -13.01 -1.80
CA GLN A 350 -2.64 -12.14 -2.60
C GLN A 350 -1.92 -11.77 -3.89
N ILE A 351 -2.68 -11.54 -4.94
CA ILE A 351 -2.14 -11.21 -6.25
C ILE A 351 -2.85 -9.98 -6.81
N GLY A 352 -2.12 -9.18 -7.59
CA GLY A 352 -2.71 -8.04 -8.28
C GLY A 352 -1.66 -7.13 -8.90
N PRO A 353 -2.08 -6.08 -9.61
CA PRO A 353 -1.14 -5.14 -10.21
C PRO A 353 -0.24 -4.49 -9.14
N ASN A 354 1.04 -4.33 -9.47
CA ASN A 354 1.96 -3.54 -8.66
C ASN A 354 1.44 -2.11 -8.49
N MET A 355 0.86 -1.57 -9.56
CA MET A 355 0.20 -0.29 -9.63
C MET A 355 -0.61 -0.22 -10.93
N LEU A 356 -1.80 0.35 -10.89
CA LEU A 356 -2.50 0.82 -12.07
C LEU A 356 -2.20 2.31 -12.27
N ASN A 357 -2.06 2.72 -13.52
CA ASN A 357 -1.78 4.10 -13.92
C ASN A 357 -2.48 4.44 -15.26
N ASP A 358 -2.29 5.63 -15.77
CA ASP A 358 -2.96 6.12 -16.97
C ASP A 358 -2.66 5.31 -18.26
N THR A 359 -1.61 4.48 -18.25
CA THR A 359 -1.33 3.58 -19.38
C THR A 359 -2.07 2.24 -19.26
N SER A 360 -2.65 1.94 -18.09
CA SER A 360 -3.42 0.72 -17.86
C SER A 360 -4.74 0.77 -18.62
N LYS A 361 -5.02 -0.25 -19.42
CA LYS A 361 -6.24 -0.32 -20.22
C LYS A 361 -7.39 -0.93 -19.40
N PRO A 362 -8.59 -0.29 -19.38
CA PRO A 362 -9.73 -0.79 -18.60
C PRO A 362 -10.12 -2.23 -18.90
N GLU A 363 -10.06 -2.64 -20.17
CA GLU A 363 -10.34 -4.02 -20.60
C GLU A 363 -9.37 -5.03 -19.99
N LEU A 364 -8.11 -4.64 -19.74
CA LEU A 364 -7.13 -5.53 -19.09
C LEU A 364 -7.36 -5.62 -17.59
N VAL A 365 -7.78 -4.54 -16.94
CA VAL A 365 -8.19 -4.60 -15.54
C VAL A 365 -9.40 -5.51 -15.35
N LYS A 366 -10.38 -5.45 -16.25
CA LYS A 366 -11.54 -6.37 -16.27
C LYS A 366 -11.10 -7.82 -16.50
N ALA A 367 -10.23 -8.06 -17.48
CA ALA A 367 -9.71 -9.41 -17.75
C ALA A 367 -8.97 -9.99 -16.54
N TYR A 368 -8.19 -9.18 -15.83
CA TYR A 368 -7.57 -9.58 -14.56
C TYR A 368 -8.64 -9.99 -13.53
N MET A 369 -9.67 -9.21 -13.33
CA MET A 369 -10.73 -9.52 -12.36
C MET A 369 -11.53 -10.76 -12.74
N GLU A 370 -11.79 -10.98 -14.04
CA GLU A 370 -12.42 -12.19 -14.56
C GLU A 370 -11.53 -13.43 -14.32
N ALA A 371 -10.23 -13.32 -14.59
CA ALA A 371 -9.25 -14.38 -14.29
C ALA A 371 -9.22 -14.72 -12.80
N MET A 372 -9.24 -13.71 -11.91
CA MET A 372 -9.32 -13.94 -10.46
C MET A 372 -10.58 -14.70 -10.03
N ARG A 373 -11.74 -14.38 -10.61
CA ARG A 373 -13.00 -15.11 -10.34
C ARG A 373 -12.99 -16.54 -10.89
N LYS A 374 -12.32 -16.75 -12.02
CA LYS A 374 -12.29 -18.03 -12.72
C LYS A 374 -11.28 -19.01 -12.10
N TYR A 375 -10.07 -18.56 -11.85
CA TYR A 375 -8.94 -19.40 -11.44
C TYR A 375 -8.56 -19.24 -9.95
N GLY A 376 -8.98 -18.16 -9.31
CA GLY A 376 -8.64 -17.87 -7.92
C GLY A 376 -9.54 -18.54 -6.88
N LYS A 377 -10.49 -19.39 -7.28
CA LYS A 377 -11.36 -20.13 -6.32
C LYS A 377 -10.51 -21.01 -5.41
N CYS A 378 -10.81 -21.00 -4.12
CA CYS A 378 -10.05 -21.77 -3.13
C CYS A 378 -10.83 -22.99 -2.65
N PRO A 379 -10.13 -24.12 -2.36
CA PRO A 379 -8.69 -24.31 -2.56
C PRO A 379 -8.31 -24.28 -4.05
N VAL A 380 -7.11 -23.75 -4.32
CA VAL A 380 -6.58 -23.71 -5.70
C VAL A 380 -6.27 -25.13 -6.15
N GLY A 381 -6.80 -25.53 -7.31
CA GLY A 381 -6.75 -26.88 -7.86
C GLY A 381 -5.39 -27.31 -8.40
#